data_ac78f69e88518270cbbf3709019583dc
#
_entry.id   ac78f69e88518270cbbf3709019583dc
#
_cell.length_a   1.000
_cell.length_b   1.000
_cell.length_c   1.000
_cell.angle_alpha   90.00
_cell.angle_beta   90.00
_cell.angle_gamma   90.00
#
_symmetry.space_group_name_H-M   'P 1'
#
loop_
_entity.id
_entity.type
_entity.pdbx_description
1 polymer ?
#
loop_
_entity_poly.entity_id
_entity_poly.type
_entity_poly.pdbx_seq_one_letter_code
_entity_poly.pdbx_strand_id
1 'polypeptide(L)'
;MGIIVNQSVKGTIYTYIGVVLGFVTTGILLQRIFSTDQVGLLKIIVAYAALVSQFGTLGFSGVSIRLFPFFKDQKSGHHGFLSLTLLAGLAGFLLTLVIYLIFRNWFVAFSMEKSALLIGYLNSLMVLIFFQIFFILLDGYYTALLNSVHGTFLREVFQRVLIIIGIGLYY
;
A
#
# COMPACT_ATOMS: atom_id res chain seq x y z
N MET A 1 -5.30 -31.99 1.28
CA MET A 1 -4.27 -30.94 1.52
C MET A 1 -4.85 -29.90 2.45
N GLY A 2 -4.11 -29.49 3.49
CA GLY A 2 -4.59 -28.49 4.46
C GLY A 2 -4.78 -27.12 3.82
N ILE A 3 -5.68 -26.30 4.38
CA ILE A 3 -6.00 -24.93 3.90
C ILE A 3 -4.73 -24.09 3.75
N ILE A 4 -3.79 -24.22 4.69
CA ILE A 4 -2.52 -23.48 4.70
C ILE A 4 -1.65 -23.82 3.49
N VAL A 5 -1.51 -25.11 3.14
CA VAL A 5 -0.71 -25.55 1.99
C VAL A 5 -1.29 -24.99 0.69
N ASN A 6 -2.61 -25.05 0.52
CA ASN A 6 -3.27 -24.52 -0.68
C ASN A 6 -3.09 -23.00 -0.81
N GLN A 7 -3.17 -22.27 0.29
CA GLN A 7 -2.92 -20.82 0.31
C GLN A 7 -1.45 -20.50 0.00
N SER A 8 -0.50 -21.24 0.56
CA SER A 8 0.93 -21.04 0.26
C SER A 8 1.25 -21.25 -1.21
N VAL A 9 0.72 -22.32 -1.81
CA VAL A 9 0.91 -22.59 -3.25
C VAL A 9 0.32 -21.46 -4.11
N LYS A 10 -0.91 -21.04 -3.83
CA LYS A 10 -1.55 -19.94 -4.57
C LYS A 10 -0.77 -18.62 -4.40
N GLY A 11 -0.35 -18.31 -3.16
CA GLY A 11 0.46 -17.12 -2.89
C GLY A 11 1.77 -17.12 -3.67
N THR A 12 2.46 -18.26 -3.70
CA THR A 12 3.69 -18.44 -4.48
C THR A 12 3.47 -18.21 -5.96
N ILE A 13 2.41 -18.79 -6.54
CA ILE A 13 2.07 -18.59 -7.96
C ILE A 13 1.83 -17.11 -8.26
N TYR A 14 1.04 -16.40 -7.43
CA TYR A 14 0.79 -14.97 -7.62
C TYR A 14 2.06 -14.13 -7.50
N THR A 15 2.97 -14.49 -6.59
CA THR A 15 4.26 -13.82 -6.47
C THR A 15 5.11 -13.99 -7.73
N TYR A 16 5.20 -15.22 -8.29
CA TYR A 16 5.93 -15.43 -9.55
C TYR A 16 5.32 -14.66 -10.74
N ILE A 17 3.99 -14.69 -10.87
CA ILE A 17 3.29 -13.87 -11.88
C ILE A 17 3.63 -12.39 -11.66
N GLY A 18 3.59 -11.95 -10.40
CA GLY A 18 3.97 -10.60 -10.02
C GLY A 18 5.39 -10.23 -10.43
N VAL A 19 6.37 -11.11 -10.20
CA VAL A 19 7.78 -10.87 -10.62
C VAL A 19 7.86 -10.64 -12.13
N VAL A 20 7.22 -11.50 -12.92
CA VAL A 20 7.20 -11.36 -14.39
C VAL A 20 6.55 -10.04 -14.82
N LEU A 21 5.36 -9.73 -14.28
CA LEU A 21 4.66 -8.47 -14.56
C LEU A 21 5.49 -7.26 -14.11
N GLY A 22 6.17 -7.35 -12.96
CA GLY A 22 7.04 -6.29 -12.46
C GLY A 22 8.26 -6.06 -13.34
N PHE A 23 8.86 -7.11 -13.88
CA PHE A 23 9.95 -6.99 -14.84
C PHE A 23 9.47 -6.27 -16.11
N VAL A 24 8.32 -6.65 -16.63
CA VAL A 24 7.75 -5.99 -17.82
C VAL A 24 7.42 -4.53 -17.54
N THR A 25 6.77 -4.22 -16.41
CA THR A 25 6.38 -2.83 -16.09
C THR A 25 7.59 -1.96 -15.77
N THR A 26 8.42 -2.38 -14.83
CA THR A 26 9.50 -1.53 -14.28
C THR A 26 10.77 -1.62 -15.13
N GLY A 27 11.06 -2.79 -15.68
CA GLY A 27 12.26 -3.05 -16.47
C GLY A 27 12.15 -2.62 -17.92
N ILE A 28 10.96 -2.70 -18.51
CA ILE A 28 10.78 -2.45 -19.95
C ILE A 28 9.90 -1.21 -20.20
N LEU A 29 8.65 -1.21 -19.71
CA LEU A 29 7.68 -0.17 -20.06
C LEU A 29 8.04 1.20 -19.48
N LEU A 30 8.31 1.26 -18.18
CA LEU A 30 8.63 2.53 -17.52
C LEU A 30 9.90 3.17 -18.11
N GLN A 31 10.92 2.37 -18.43
CA GLN A 31 12.19 2.90 -18.96
C GLN A 31 12.10 3.32 -20.44
N ARG A 32 11.15 2.77 -21.21
CA ARG A 32 10.96 3.15 -22.61
C ARG A 32 10.08 4.38 -22.79
N ILE A 33 9.11 4.59 -21.90
CA ILE A 33 8.07 5.62 -22.05
C ILE A 33 8.38 6.87 -21.25
N PHE A 34 8.97 6.71 -20.07
CA PHE A 34 9.27 7.82 -19.15
C PHE A 34 10.75 8.14 -19.08
N SER A 35 11.07 9.42 -18.89
CA SER A 35 12.46 9.84 -18.64
C SER A 35 12.98 9.27 -17.31
N THR A 36 14.30 9.17 -17.18
CA THR A 36 14.95 8.68 -15.96
C THR A 36 14.53 9.47 -14.71
N ASP A 37 14.36 10.80 -14.85
CA ASP A 37 13.93 11.67 -13.76
C ASP A 37 12.49 11.37 -13.32
N GLN A 38 11.59 11.13 -14.26
CA GLN A 38 10.20 10.76 -13.98
C GLN A 38 10.10 9.38 -13.30
N VAL A 39 10.87 8.40 -13.76
CA VAL A 39 10.95 7.07 -13.14
C VAL A 39 11.53 7.18 -11.72
N GLY A 40 12.58 8.00 -11.54
CA GLY A 40 13.14 8.30 -10.23
C GLY A 40 12.12 8.93 -9.29
N LEU A 41 11.39 9.94 -9.77
CA LEU A 41 10.32 10.59 -9.01
C LEU A 41 9.22 9.62 -8.58
N LEU A 42 8.73 8.78 -9.48
CA LEU A 42 7.72 7.75 -9.16
C LEU A 42 8.19 6.81 -8.06
N LYS A 43 9.44 6.33 -8.14
CA LYS A 43 10.01 5.45 -7.11
C LYS A 43 10.13 6.15 -5.76
N ILE A 44 10.51 7.42 -5.73
CA ILE A 44 10.61 8.23 -4.51
C ILE A 44 9.22 8.41 -3.89
N ILE A 45 8.21 8.79 -4.68
CA ILE A 45 6.82 8.96 -4.20
C ILE A 45 6.30 7.66 -3.58
N VAL A 46 6.47 6.53 -4.24
CA VAL A 46 6.03 5.22 -3.73
C VAL A 46 6.78 4.84 -2.46
N ALA A 47 8.10 5.08 -2.39
CA ALA A 47 8.90 4.80 -1.20
C ALA A 47 8.46 5.65 0.01
N TYR A 48 8.25 6.96 -0.20
CA TYR A 48 7.74 7.85 0.86
C TYR A 48 6.33 7.44 1.31
N ALA A 49 5.44 7.13 0.36
CA ALA A 49 4.11 6.65 0.68
C ALA A 49 4.17 5.38 1.54
N ALA A 50 5.01 4.41 1.17
CA ALA A 50 5.16 3.16 1.91
C ALA A 50 5.69 3.39 3.35
N LEU A 51 6.75 4.21 3.49
CA LEU A 51 7.33 4.52 4.81
C LEU A 51 6.32 5.25 5.71
N VAL A 52 5.72 6.32 5.22
CA VAL A 52 4.78 7.13 6.01
C VAL A 52 3.53 6.32 6.36
N SER A 53 3.02 5.51 5.42
CA SER A 53 1.86 4.66 5.67
C SER A 53 2.14 3.60 6.73
N GLN A 54 3.35 3.06 6.78
CA GLN A 54 3.73 2.09 7.81
C GLN A 54 3.64 2.70 9.22
N PHE A 55 4.10 3.94 9.40
CA PHE A 55 3.91 4.68 10.65
C PHE A 55 2.43 5.04 10.86
N GLY A 56 1.73 5.45 9.80
CA GLY A 56 0.30 5.80 9.85
C GLY A 56 -0.62 4.65 10.25
N THR A 57 -0.20 3.38 10.10
CA THR A 57 -0.97 2.24 10.64
C THR A 57 -0.94 2.14 12.15
N LEU A 58 -0.08 2.90 12.85
CA LEU A 58 0.13 2.87 14.31
C LEU A 58 0.41 1.44 14.83
N GLY A 59 0.99 0.58 13.97
CA GLY A 59 1.24 -0.84 14.30
C GLY A 59 -0.02 -1.71 14.36
N PHE A 60 -1.21 -1.16 14.05
CA PHE A 60 -2.48 -1.87 14.19
C PHE A 60 -2.59 -3.09 13.27
N SER A 61 -1.88 -3.12 12.16
CA SER A 61 -1.80 -4.31 11.29
C SER A 61 -1.26 -5.54 12.03
N GLY A 62 -0.20 -5.37 12.83
CA GLY A 62 0.34 -6.44 13.68
C GLY A 62 -0.56 -6.80 14.87
N VAL A 63 -1.21 -5.79 15.45
CA VAL A 63 -2.20 -5.97 16.52
C VAL A 63 -3.39 -6.77 16.01
N SER A 64 -3.87 -6.51 14.80
CA SER A 64 -4.98 -7.23 14.17
C SER A 64 -4.72 -8.73 14.11
N ILE A 65 -3.54 -9.16 13.69
CA ILE A 65 -3.19 -10.58 13.58
C ILE A 65 -3.19 -11.26 14.96
N ARG A 66 -2.74 -10.56 16.00
CA ARG A 66 -2.62 -11.12 17.36
C ARG A 66 -3.93 -11.11 18.14
N LEU A 67 -4.72 -10.05 18.03
CA LEU A 67 -5.95 -9.89 18.80
C LEU A 67 -7.18 -10.48 18.12
N PHE A 68 -7.20 -10.58 16.79
CA PHE A 68 -8.34 -11.11 16.06
C PHE A 68 -8.87 -12.47 16.55
N PRO A 69 -8.03 -13.45 16.96
CA PRO A 69 -8.52 -14.73 17.49
C PRO A 69 -9.48 -14.58 18.68
N PHE A 70 -9.30 -13.53 19.51
CA PHE A 70 -10.16 -13.25 20.65
C PHE A 70 -11.53 -12.65 20.27
N PHE A 71 -11.60 -11.99 19.10
CA PHE A 71 -12.81 -11.37 18.56
C PHE A 71 -13.51 -12.24 17.51
N LYS A 72 -12.95 -13.43 17.21
CA LYS A 72 -13.47 -14.32 16.18
C LYS A 72 -14.80 -14.94 16.58
N ASP A 73 -15.90 -14.29 16.18
CA ASP A 73 -17.25 -14.84 16.26
C ASP A 73 -18.02 -14.50 14.98
N GLN A 74 -18.35 -15.54 14.21
CA GLN A 74 -19.09 -15.37 12.94
C GLN A 74 -20.52 -14.89 13.14
N LYS A 75 -21.14 -15.20 14.29
CA LYS A 75 -22.55 -14.85 14.56
C LYS A 75 -22.72 -13.37 14.89
N SER A 76 -21.72 -12.75 15.54
CA SER A 76 -21.74 -11.34 15.94
C SER A 76 -20.86 -10.45 15.05
N GLY A 77 -20.57 -10.87 13.80
CA GLY A 77 -19.78 -10.07 12.86
C GLY A 77 -18.39 -9.71 13.38
N HIS A 78 -17.74 -10.65 14.10
CA HIS A 78 -16.43 -10.46 14.74
C HIS A 78 -16.39 -9.27 15.71
N HIS A 79 -17.50 -9.04 16.43
CA HIS A 79 -17.65 -7.96 17.43
C HIS A 79 -17.24 -6.56 16.92
N GLY A 80 -17.44 -6.29 15.61
CA GLY A 80 -17.11 -5.00 15.02
C GLY A 80 -15.60 -4.74 14.85
N PHE A 81 -14.77 -5.76 14.87
CA PHE A 81 -13.31 -5.61 14.74
C PHE A 81 -12.90 -4.90 13.44
N LEU A 82 -13.64 -5.09 12.35
CA LEU A 82 -13.43 -4.37 11.09
C LEU A 82 -13.62 -2.86 11.28
N SER A 83 -14.67 -2.43 12.00
CA SER A 83 -14.93 -1.02 12.28
C SER A 83 -13.82 -0.41 13.12
N LEU A 84 -13.31 -1.14 14.12
CA LEU A 84 -12.17 -0.72 14.92
C LEU A 84 -10.89 -0.55 14.06
N THR A 85 -10.66 -1.47 13.13
CA THR A 85 -9.54 -1.40 12.18
C THR A 85 -9.64 -0.16 11.28
N LEU A 86 -10.83 0.15 10.77
CA LEU A 86 -11.07 1.33 9.94
C LEU A 86 -10.91 2.63 10.75
N LEU A 87 -11.40 2.68 11.99
CA LEU A 87 -11.22 3.82 12.89
C LEU A 87 -9.74 4.05 13.23
N ALA A 88 -8.97 2.98 13.50
CA ALA A 88 -7.53 3.07 13.72
C ALA A 88 -6.81 3.63 12.48
N GLY A 89 -7.21 3.20 11.28
CA GLY A 89 -6.69 3.74 10.02
C GLY A 89 -6.99 5.22 9.82
N LEU A 90 -8.21 5.63 10.15
CA LEU A 90 -8.63 7.02 10.04
C LEU A 90 -7.88 7.90 11.06
N ALA A 91 -7.74 7.44 12.30
CA ALA A 91 -6.95 8.14 13.32
C ALA A 91 -5.47 8.27 12.91
N GLY A 92 -4.87 7.20 12.40
CA GLY A 92 -3.49 7.20 11.91
C GLY A 92 -3.29 8.12 10.71
N PHE A 93 -4.24 8.14 9.76
CA PHE A 93 -4.21 9.08 8.65
C PHE A 93 -4.35 10.54 9.11
N LEU A 94 -5.28 10.84 10.02
CA LEU A 94 -5.44 12.19 10.56
C LEU A 94 -4.18 12.67 11.28
N LEU A 95 -3.55 11.80 12.07
CA LEU A 95 -2.27 12.12 12.71
C LEU A 95 -1.18 12.43 11.68
N THR A 96 -1.07 11.61 10.64
CA THR A 96 -0.13 11.82 9.53
C THR A 96 -0.40 13.15 8.81
N LEU A 97 -1.68 13.47 8.58
CA LEU A 97 -2.10 14.71 7.93
C LEU A 97 -1.75 15.93 8.79
N VAL A 98 -1.99 15.87 10.10
CA VAL A 98 -1.62 16.94 11.04
C VAL A 98 -0.11 17.17 11.03
N ILE A 99 0.69 16.11 11.11
CA ILE A 99 2.16 16.20 11.02
C ILE A 99 2.57 16.84 9.69
N TYR A 100 1.98 16.41 8.59
CA TYR A 100 2.27 16.99 7.28
C TYR A 100 1.93 18.49 7.23
N LEU A 101 0.79 18.92 7.76
CA LEU A 101 0.39 20.33 7.76
C LEU A 101 1.32 21.20 8.59
N ILE A 102 1.75 20.71 9.77
CA ILE A 102 2.69 21.42 10.65
C ILE A 102 4.07 21.57 9.97
N PHE A 103 4.58 20.50 9.36
CA PHE A 103 5.91 20.48 8.78
C PHE A 103 5.95 20.78 7.27
N ARG A 104 4.81 21.16 6.67
CA ARG A 104 4.69 21.37 5.22
C ARG A 104 5.76 22.32 4.67
N ASN A 105 5.98 23.44 5.33
CA ASN A 105 6.96 24.44 4.87
C ASN A 105 8.39 23.90 4.89
N TRP A 106 8.72 23.10 5.90
CA TRP A 106 10.00 22.42 6.02
C TRP A 106 10.17 21.35 4.92
N PHE A 107 9.15 20.56 4.67
CA PHE A 107 9.14 19.57 3.58
C PHE A 107 9.30 20.21 2.21
N VAL A 108 8.63 21.32 1.96
CA VAL A 108 8.77 22.08 0.70
C VAL A 108 10.18 22.61 0.55
N ALA A 109 10.75 23.26 1.56
CA ALA A 109 12.10 23.78 1.53
C ALA A 109 13.15 22.67 1.27
N PHE A 110 13.04 21.54 1.98
CA PHE A 110 13.91 20.38 1.81
C PHE A 110 13.78 19.73 0.42
N SER A 111 12.56 19.72 -0.14
CA SER A 111 12.31 19.15 -1.46
C SER A 111 12.78 20.05 -2.58
N MET A 112 12.79 21.38 -2.40
CA MET A 112 13.33 22.34 -3.38
C MET A 112 14.80 22.12 -3.67
N GLU A 113 15.60 21.79 -2.66
CA GLU A 113 17.03 21.51 -2.82
C GLU A 113 17.31 20.21 -3.58
N LYS A 114 16.40 19.23 -3.50
CA LYS A 114 16.64 17.87 -4.03
C LYS A 114 15.85 17.55 -5.30
N SER A 115 14.61 18.01 -5.43
CA SER A 115 13.76 17.75 -6.60
C SER A 115 12.56 18.71 -6.64
N ALA A 116 12.63 19.73 -7.46
CA ALA A 116 11.52 20.66 -7.69
C ALA A 116 10.24 19.94 -8.21
N LEU A 117 10.41 18.82 -8.92
CA LEU A 117 9.29 18.01 -9.42
C LEU A 117 8.47 17.39 -8.29
N LEU A 118 9.08 17.04 -7.15
CA LEU A 118 8.39 16.40 -6.03
C LEU A 118 7.32 17.33 -5.41
N ILE A 119 7.54 18.65 -5.44
CA ILE A 119 6.65 19.63 -4.83
C ILE A 119 5.27 19.61 -5.48
N GLY A 120 5.20 19.48 -6.80
CA GLY A 120 3.93 19.39 -7.53
C GLY A 120 3.09 18.16 -7.16
N TYR A 121 3.72 17.11 -6.63
CA TYR A 121 3.06 15.85 -6.30
C TYR A 121 2.82 15.63 -4.81
N LEU A 122 3.18 16.57 -3.92
CA LEU A 122 2.99 16.43 -2.47
C LEU A 122 1.52 16.17 -2.07
N ASN A 123 0.58 16.84 -2.72
CA ASN A 123 -0.85 16.63 -2.45
C ASN A 123 -1.30 15.23 -2.92
N SER A 124 -0.83 14.78 -4.06
CA SER A 124 -1.11 13.43 -4.57
C SER A 124 -0.49 12.36 -3.67
N LEU A 125 0.65 12.65 -3.04
CA LEU A 125 1.29 11.78 -2.06
C LEU A 125 0.38 11.54 -0.84
N MET A 126 -0.33 12.56 -0.36
CA MET A 126 -1.27 12.40 0.77
C MET A 126 -2.44 11.47 0.42
N VAL A 127 -2.97 11.56 -0.79
CA VAL A 127 -4.01 10.65 -1.29
C VAL A 127 -3.48 9.21 -1.36
N LEU A 128 -2.26 9.04 -1.84
CA LEU A 128 -1.59 7.73 -1.90
C LEU A 128 -1.40 7.13 -0.49
N ILE A 129 -0.93 7.92 0.48
CA ILE A 129 -0.76 7.51 1.87
C ILE A 129 -2.09 7.06 2.47
N PHE A 130 -3.18 7.79 2.22
CA PHE A 130 -4.50 7.41 2.68
C PHE A 130 -4.88 6.00 2.21
N PHE A 131 -4.87 5.75 0.92
CA PHE A 131 -5.20 4.44 0.37
C PHE A 131 -4.23 3.35 0.84
N GLN A 132 -2.95 3.66 0.97
CA GLN A 132 -1.94 2.72 1.42
C GLN A 132 -2.15 2.29 2.87
N ILE A 133 -2.49 3.21 3.79
CA ILE A 133 -2.82 2.89 5.19
C ILE A 133 -3.99 1.91 5.25
N PHE A 134 -5.09 2.23 4.55
CA PHE A 134 -6.27 1.37 4.54
C PHE A 134 -5.98 0.01 3.90
N PHE A 135 -5.20 -0.01 2.83
CA PHE A 135 -4.78 -1.27 2.20
C PHE A 135 -3.99 -2.16 3.17
N ILE A 136 -2.99 -1.60 3.88
CA ILE A 136 -2.17 -2.36 4.84
C ILE A 136 -3.04 -2.92 5.98
N LEU A 137 -3.96 -2.12 6.50
CA LEU A 137 -4.84 -2.53 7.60
C LEU A 137 -5.84 -3.60 7.17
N LEU A 138 -6.43 -3.46 5.99
CA LEU A 138 -7.35 -4.46 5.44
C LEU A 138 -6.62 -5.76 5.09
N ASP A 139 -5.41 -5.68 4.53
CA ASP A 139 -4.57 -6.86 4.26
C ASP A 139 -4.23 -7.60 5.56
N GLY A 140 -3.89 -6.87 6.63
CA GLY A 140 -3.69 -7.43 7.97
C GLY A 140 -4.95 -8.11 8.52
N TYR A 141 -6.12 -7.50 8.35
CA TYR A 141 -7.40 -8.09 8.75
C TYR A 141 -7.73 -9.36 7.96
N TYR A 142 -7.57 -9.36 6.63
CA TYR A 142 -7.77 -10.54 5.80
C TYR A 142 -6.76 -11.65 6.13
N THR A 143 -5.53 -11.30 6.46
CA THR A 143 -4.51 -12.27 6.92
C THR A 143 -4.93 -12.91 8.24
N ALA A 144 -5.49 -12.15 9.18
CA ALA A 144 -6.02 -12.66 10.44
C ALA A 144 -7.21 -13.62 10.23
N LEU A 145 -8.01 -13.41 9.18
CA LEU A 145 -9.08 -14.33 8.74
C LEU A 145 -8.56 -15.61 8.06
N LEU A 146 -7.24 -15.84 8.03
CA LEU A 146 -6.60 -16.94 7.30
C LEU A 146 -6.84 -16.87 5.77
N ASN A 147 -6.88 -15.67 5.21
CA ASN A 147 -7.17 -15.44 3.80
C ASN A 147 -6.14 -14.51 3.15
N SER A 148 -4.86 -14.74 3.44
CA SER A 148 -3.72 -13.91 2.99
C SER A 148 -3.50 -13.85 1.47
N VAL A 149 -4.09 -14.79 0.74
CA VAL A 149 -3.92 -14.91 -0.72
C VAL A 149 -4.50 -13.71 -1.47
N HIS A 150 -5.59 -13.12 -0.97
CA HIS A 150 -6.25 -11.98 -1.62
C HIS A 150 -5.38 -10.72 -1.61
N GLY A 151 -4.72 -10.42 -0.49
CA GLY A 151 -3.81 -9.28 -0.40
C GLY A 151 -2.59 -9.44 -1.32
N THR A 152 -2.03 -10.65 -1.36
CA THR A 152 -0.93 -10.97 -2.29
C THR A 152 -1.36 -10.82 -3.75
N PHE A 153 -2.55 -11.32 -4.13
CA PHE A 153 -3.08 -11.16 -5.48
C PHE A 153 -3.26 -9.68 -5.86
N LEU A 154 -3.87 -8.89 -4.98
CA LEU A 154 -4.10 -7.45 -5.24
C LEU A 154 -2.79 -6.69 -5.43
N ARG A 155 -1.79 -6.96 -4.60
CA ARG A 155 -0.50 -6.27 -4.65
C ARG A 155 0.39 -6.74 -5.80
N GLU A 156 0.49 -8.05 -6.02
CA GLU A 156 1.44 -8.60 -6.98
C GLU A 156 0.91 -8.67 -8.41
N VAL A 157 -0.39 -8.87 -8.57
CA VAL A 157 -0.99 -9.04 -9.91
C VAL A 157 -1.84 -7.84 -10.28
N PHE A 158 -2.88 -7.56 -9.51
CA PHE A 158 -3.90 -6.56 -9.87
C PHE A 158 -3.30 -5.16 -10.00
N GLN A 159 -2.50 -4.71 -9.03
CA GLN A 159 -1.84 -3.42 -9.07
C GLN A 159 -0.94 -3.27 -10.29
N ARG A 160 -0.17 -4.31 -10.65
CA ARG A 160 0.74 -4.26 -11.79
C ARG A 160 0.00 -4.25 -13.12
N VAL A 161 -1.10 -4.98 -13.23
CA VAL A 161 -1.98 -4.93 -14.39
C VAL A 161 -2.58 -3.54 -14.57
N LEU A 162 -3.05 -2.90 -13.49
CA LEU A 162 -3.55 -1.52 -13.55
C LEU A 162 -2.47 -0.53 -14.00
N ILE A 163 -1.22 -0.70 -13.55
CA ILE A 163 -0.10 0.13 -14.01
C ILE A 163 0.13 -0.04 -15.50
N ILE A 164 0.12 -1.28 -16.01
CA ILE A 164 0.28 -1.57 -17.45
C ILE A 164 -0.83 -0.90 -18.26
N ILE A 165 -2.09 -1.03 -17.81
CA ILE A 165 -3.25 -0.39 -18.46
C ILE A 165 -3.09 1.14 -18.44
N GLY A 166 -2.72 1.72 -17.29
CA GLY A 166 -2.50 3.16 -17.15
C GLY A 166 -1.41 3.70 -18.08
N ILE A 167 -0.30 2.96 -18.21
CA ILE A 167 0.77 3.29 -19.17
C ILE A 167 0.27 3.19 -20.61
N GLY A 168 -0.51 2.15 -20.93
CA GLY A 168 -1.07 1.96 -22.27
C GLY A 168 -2.11 3.01 -22.66
N LEU A 169 -2.83 3.61 -21.69
CA LEU A 169 -3.76 4.71 -21.94
C LEU A 169 -3.06 6.07 -22.08
N TYR A 170 -1.87 6.20 -21.53
CA TYR A 170 -1.07 7.42 -21.62
C TYR A 170 -0.32 7.53 -22.95
N TYR A 171 0.03 6.38 -23.57
CA TYR A 171 0.77 6.29 -24.82
C TYR A 171 -0.16 6.43 -26.03
#